data_cbc4a4384e50f2ceef65412d20693d3a
#
_entry.id   cbc4a4384e50f2ceef65412d20693d3a
#
_cell.length_a   1.000
_cell.length_b   1.000
_cell.length_c   1.000
_cell.angle_alpha   90.00
_cell.angle_beta   90.00
_cell.angle_gamma   90.00
#
_symmetry.space_group_name_H-M   'P 1'
#
loop_
_entity.id
_entity.type
_entity.pdbx_description
1 polymer ?
#
loop_
_entity_poly.entity_id
_entity_poly.type
_entity_poly.pdbx_seq_one_letter_code
_entity_poly.pdbx_strand_id
1 'polypeptide(L)'
;MITGERVSTHAGGFNPTWQRHVAAYEQCARLLPEEGPVLDLGCGVGHSHRLLDPRETVGVDLDPTALAGQDRETHVADIRDLPFEGGRFASVLAVQSIEHVPDPGRVLGEVVRVLRPAGVAVLVTPNRLTFGRPDEIVDPYHYVEYDTAQLLALCSGFFASVELHGLFGSERYLELVGSESRRLDALLRRDPLRIRRAVPRRARQWLYDQALTRARASEDPRAAAIAREDFKVNGDGLETCLDLIAVCS
;
A
#
# COMPACT_ATOMS: atom_id res chain seq x y z
N MET A 1 -15.31 4.94 -11.62
CA MET A 1 -15.36 5.51 -10.26
C MET A 1 -14.01 5.27 -9.63
N ILE A 2 -13.36 6.30 -9.11
CA ILE A 2 -12.09 6.14 -8.40
C ILE A 2 -12.45 5.62 -7.00
N THR A 3 -11.97 4.43 -6.63
CA THR A 3 -12.12 3.92 -5.27
C THR A 3 -10.89 4.31 -4.44
N GLY A 4 -11.07 4.56 -3.14
CA GLY A 4 -9.95 4.79 -2.23
C GLY A 4 -9.07 3.56 -2.02
N GLU A 5 -9.58 2.38 -2.37
CA GLU A 5 -8.93 1.08 -2.16
C GLU A 5 -7.85 0.76 -3.19
N ARG A 6 -7.88 1.39 -4.38
CA ARG A 6 -6.99 1.01 -5.48
C ARG A 6 -6.38 2.20 -6.18
N VAL A 7 -5.11 2.06 -6.49
CA VAL A 7 -4.42 2.96 -7.42
C VAL A 7 -4.84 2.57 -8.84
N SER A 8 -5.67 3.41 -9.46
CA SER A 8 -6.09 3.20 -10.85
C SER A 8 -5.03 3.69 -11.83
N THR A 9 -5.06 3.14 -13.07
CA THR A 9 -4.11 3.49 -14.13
C THR A 9 -4.12 4.97 -14.47
N HIS A 10 -3.05 5.46 -15.12
CA HIS A 10 -2.82 6.86 -15.50
C HIS A 10 -4.02 7.54 -16.21
N ALA A 11 -4.84 6.79 -16.92
CA ALA A 11 -5.97 7.32 -17.69
C ALA A 11 -7.22 7.69 -16.84
N GLY A 12 -7.21 7.46 -15.53
CA GLY A 12 -8.35 7.73 -14.65
C GLY A 12 -8.01 7.88 -13.18
N GLY A 13 -6.70 7.87 -12.84
CA GLY A 13 -6.20 7.98 -11.48
C GLY A 13 -5.58 9.33 -11.15
N PHE A 14 -5.35 9.57 -9.86
CA PHE A 14 -4.63 10.73 -9.39
C PHE A 14 -3.13 10.50 -9.53
N ASN A 15 -2.45 11.22 -10.44
CA ASN A 15 -1.04 11.02 -10.78
C ASN A 15 -0.09 10.94 -9.57
N PRO A 16 -0.16 11.79 -8.54
CA PRO A 16 0.72 11.69 -7.38
C PRO A 16 0.64 10.36 -6.63
N THR A 17 -0.56 9.81 -6.46
CA THR A 17 -0.76 8.50 -5.84
C THR A 17 -0.17 7.39 -6.72
N TRP A 18 -0.38 7.46 -8.03
CA TRP A 18 0.20 6.56 -9.01
C TRP A 18 1.72 6.56 -8.93
N GLN A 19 2.37 7.74 -9.02
CA GLN A 19 3.83 7.86 -8.99
C GLN A 19 4.43 7.36 -7.68
N ARG A 20 3.78 7.63 -6.54
CA ARG A 20 4.19 7.10 -5.24
C ARG A 20 4.16 5.57 -5.23
N HIS A 21 3.11 4.97 -5.78
CA HIS A 21 2.96 3.51 -5.84
C HIS A 21 4.01 2.87 -6.77
N VAL A 22 4.24 3.44 -7.95
CA VAL A 22 5.30 3.02 -8.87
C VAL A 22 6.67 3.11 -8.22
N ALA A 23 6.97 4.23 -7.54
CA ALA A 23 8.23 4.41 -6.81
C ALA A 23 8.39 3.38 -5.68
N ALA A 24 7.32 3.05 -4.95
CA ALA A 24 7.37 2.00 -3.93
C ALA A 24 7.77 0.66 -4.54
N TYR A 25 7.14 0.21 -5.64
CA TYR A 25 7.51 -1.01 -6.34
C TYR A 25 8.96 -1.00 -6.84
N GLU A 26 9.40 0.11 -7.47
CA GLU A 26 10.77 0.24 -7.97
C GLU A 26 11.81 0.13 -6.85
N GLN A 27 11.55 0.75 -5.70
CA GLN A 27 12.45 0.65 -4.56
C GLN A 27 12.43 -0.73 -3.92
N CYS A 28 11.24 -1.33 -3.77
CA CYS A 28 11.11 -2.68 -3.24
C CYS A 28 11.79 -3.71 -4.12
N ALA A 29 11.75 -3.56 -5.46
CA ALA A 29 12.46 -4.45 -6.39
C ALA A 29 13.96 -4.53 -6.12
N ARG A 30 14.57 -3.48 -5.56
CA ARG A 30 15.99 -3.42 -5.18
C ARG A 30 16.29 -4.11 -3.85
N LEU A 31 15.26 -4.30 -3.02
CA LEU A 31 15.36 -4.95 -1.71
C LEU A 31 15.08 -6.46 -1.78
N LEU A 32 14.56 -6.93 -2.92
CA LEU A 32 14.31 -8.34 -3.17
C LEU A 32 15.54 -9.05 -3.74
N PRO A 33 15.74 -10.36 -3.46
CA PRO A 33 16.71 -11.18 -4.16
C PRO A 33 16.59 -11.05 -5.69
N GLU A 34 17.73 -11.14 -6.40
CA GLU A 34 17.75 -10.97 -7.86
C GLU A 34 17.04 -12.12 -8.60
N GLU A 35 17.02 -13.31 -8.02
CA GLU A 35 16.50 -14.52 -8.65
C GLU A 35 15.35 -15.15 -7.85
N GLY A 36 14.53 -15.88 -8.58
CA GLY A 36 13.42 -16.68 -8.05
C GLY A 36 12.06 -16.00 -8.18
N PRO A 37 10.98 -16.79 -8.02
CA PRO A 37 9.63 -16.29 -8.18
C PRO A 37 9.23 -15.35 -7.04
N VAL A 38 8.56 -14.27 -7.41
CA VAL A 38 8.01 -13.25 -6.51
C VAL A 38 6.49 -13.37 -6.46
N LEU A 39 5.93 -13.45 -5.26
CA LEU A 39 4.50 -13.33 -5.04
C LEU A 39 4.15 -11.88 -4.71
N ASP A 40 3.25 -11.30 -5.52
CA ASP A 40 2.76 -9.93 -5.38
C ASP A 40 1.35 -9.97 -4.76
N LEU A 41 1.26 -9.66 -3.46
CA LEU A 41 0.04 -9.77 -2.65
C LEU A 41 -0.81 -8.50 -2.70
N GLY A 42 -2.09 -8.65 -3.07
CA GLY A 42 -2.98 -7.51 -3.26
C GLY A 42 -2.54 -6.69 -4.47
N CYS A 43 -2.15 -7.37 -5.54
CA CYS A 43 -1.48 -6.78 -6.70
C CYS A 43 -2.36 -5.82 -7.52
N GLY A 44 -3.66 -5.73 -7.22
CA GLY A 44 -4.59 -4.89 -7.93
C GLY A 44 -4.56 -5.13 -9.45
N VAL A 45 -4.55 -4.05 -10.23
CA VAL A 45 -4.50 -4.12 -11.70
C VAL A 45 -3.11 -4.47 -12.28
N GLY A 46 -2.15 -4.77 -11.43
CA GLY A 46 -0.82 -5.27 -11.83
C GLY A 46 0.04 -4.28 -12.62
N HIS A 47 -0.22 -2.98 -12.50
CA HIS A 47 0.44 -1.95 -13.31
C HIS A 47 1.95 -1.85 -13.10
N SER A 48 2.45 -2.32 -11.96
CA SER A 48 3.86 -2.18 -11.57
C SER A 48 4.65 -3.50 -11.59
N HIS A 49 4.02 -4.62 -11.97
CA HIS A 49 4.70 -5.93 -11.92
C HIS A 49 5.95 -6.02 -12.79
N ARG A 50 5.96 -5.31 -13.93
CA ARG A 50 7.13 -5.26 -14.83
C ARG A 50 8.35 -4.57 -14.21
N LEU A 51 8.19 -3.82 -13.12
CA LEU A 51 9.31 -3.27 -12.35
C LEU A 51 10.06 -4.35 -11.56
N LEU A 52 9.46 -5.55 -11.46
CA LEU A 52 10.09 -6.72 -10.84
C LEU A 52 10.87 -7.59 -11.83
N ASP A 53 10.82 -7.28 -13.14
CA ASP A 53 11.59 -7.99 -14.16
C ASP A 53 13.09 -8.02 -13.82
N PRO A 54 13.85 -9.09 -14.15
CA PRO A 54 13.42 -10.28 -14.89
C PRO A 54 12.81 -11.42 -14.04
N ARG A 55 12.40 -11.16 -12.81
CA ARG A 55 11.84 -12.18 -11.91
C ARG A 55 10.47 -12.67 -12.43
N GLU A 56 10.24 -13.95 -12.34
CA GLU A 56 8.89 -14.49 -12.50
C GLU A 56 7.98 -13.92 -11.41
N THR A 57 6.84 -13.35 -11.77
CA THR A 57 5.90 -12.76 -10.82
C THR A 57 4.55 -13.44 -10.87
N VAL A 58 4.00 -13.74 -9.70
CA VAL A 58 2.63 -14.25 -9.53
C VAL A 58 1.82 -13.23 -8.77
N GLY A 59 0.69 -12.80 -9.32
CA GLY A 59 -0.20 -11.83 -8.69
C GLY A 59 -1.37 -12.47 -7.95
N VAL A 60 -1.70 -11.95 -6.78
CA VAL A 60 -2.92 -12.33 -6.03
C VAL A 60 -3.73 -11.09 -5.71
N ASP A 61 -5.02 -11.14 -6.00
CA ASP A 61 -5.99 -10.13 -5.55
C ASP A 61 -7.35 -10.79 -5.29
N LEU A 62 -8.17 -10.17 -4.46
CA LEU A 62 -9.50 -10.68 -4.15
C LEU A 62 -10.52 -10.37 -5.27
N ASP A 63 -10.25 -9.35 -6.09
CA ASP A 63 -11.14 -8.92 -7.17
C ASP A 63 -10.70 -9.48 -8.52
N PRO A 64 -11.49 -10.38 -9.12
CA PRO A 64 -11.19 -10.93 -10.42
C PRO A 64 -11.14 -9.87 -11.54
N THR A 65 -11.82 -8.73 -11.37
CA THR A 65 -11.80 -7.67 -12.37
C THR A 65 -10.47 -6.92 -12.40
N ALA A 66 -9.77 -6.86 -11.28
CA ALA A 66 -8.43 -6.28 -11.19
C ALA A 66 -7.37 -7.16 -11.86
N LEU A 67 -7.56 -8.47 -11.84
CA LEU A 67 -6.63 -9.43 -12.44
C LEU A 67 -6.81 -9.60 -13.94
N ALA A 68 -7.94 -9.14 -14.48
CA ALA A 68 -8.26 -9.33 -15.89
C ALA A 68 -7.25 -8.65 -16.82
N GLY A 69 -6.70 -9.42 -17.77
CA GLY A 69 -5.78 -8.89 -18.79
C GLY A 69 -4.33 -8.71 -18.35
N GLN A 70 -3.96 -9.13 -17.14
CA GLN A 70 -2.55 -9.20 -16.75
C GLN A 70 -1.83 -10.29 -17.53
N ASP A 71 -0.60 -10.01 -17.96
CA ASP A 71 0.23 -10.91 -18.78
C ASP A 71 1.18 -11.77 -17.93
N ARG A 72 0.76 -12.13 -16.72
CA ARG A 72 1.46 -13.01 -15.76
C ARG A 72 0.48 -13.99 -15.12
N GLU A 73 1.01 -14.97 -14.39
CA GLU A 73 0.17 -15.85 -13.55
C GLU A 73 -0.56 -15.02 -12.50
N THR A 74 -1.88 -15.20 -12.37
CA THR A 74 -2.70 -14.51 -11.37
C THR A 74 -3.71 -15.44 -10.73
N HIS A 75 -4.01 -15.23 -9.44
CA HIS A 75 -4.99 -16.00 -8.69
C HIS A 75 -5.96 -15.08 -7.96
N VAL A 76 -7.25 -15.40 -8.07
CA VAL A 76 -8.28 -14.78 -7.22
C VAL A 76 -8.26 -15.49 -5.88
N ALA A 77 -7.72 -14.83 -4.85
CA ALA A 77 -7.65 -15.40 -3.52
C ALA A 77 -7.58 -14.33 -2.43
N ASP A 78 -7.97 -14.72 -1.23
CA ASP A 78 -7.74 -13.94 -0.01
C ASP A 78 -6.28 -14.09 0.41
N ILE A 79 -5.59 -12.99 0.64
CA ILE A 79 -4.17 -13.01 1.06
C ILE A 79 -3.96 -13.67 2.44
N ARG A 80 -5.06 -13.96 3.17
CA ARG A 80 -5.07 -14.70 4.43
C ARG A 80 -5.21 -16.22 4.25
N ASP A 81 -5.38 -16.69 3.01
CA ASP A 81 -5.57 -18.11 2.66
C ASP A 81 -5.11 -18.34 1.21
N LEU A 82 -3.79 -18.47 1.04
CA LEU A 82 -3.15 -18.48 -0.27
C LEU A 82 -3.23 -19.87 -0.92
N PRO A 83 -3.59 -19.97 -2.21
CA PRO A 83 -3.77 -21.25 -2.91
C PRO A 83 -2.42 -21.84 -3.39
N PHE A 84 -1.36 -21.71 -2.60
CA PHE A 84 -0.04 -22.16 -2.96
C PHE A 84 0.51 -23.15 -1.93
N GLU A 85 1.37 -24.04 -2.40
CA GLU A 85 2.16 -24.90 -1.52
C GLU A 85 3.20 -24.09 -0.73
N GLY A 86 3.60 -24.62 0.42
CA GLY A 86 4.65 -24.02 1.22
C GLY A 86 5.99 -23.99 0.49
N GLY A 87 6.77 -22.94 0.69
CA GLY A 87 8.11 -22.83 0.13
C GLY A 87 8.18 -22.63 -1.39
N ARG A 88 7.12 -22.12 -2.02
CA ARG A 88 7.10 -21.86 -3.47
C ARG A 88 7.93 -20.65 -3.86
N PHE A 89 7.87 -19.54 -3.11
CA PHE A 89 8.38 -18.24 -3.52
C PHE A 89 9.74 -17.91 -2.89
N ALA A 90 10.62 -17.29 -3.69
CA ALA A 90 11.86 -16.72 -3.18
C ALA A 90 11.60 -15.39 -2.44
N SER A 91 10.56 -14.69 -2.87
CA SER A 91 10.17 -13.41 -2.27
C SER A 91 8.66 -13.22 -2.26
N VAL A 92 8.20 -12.44 -1.30
CA VAL A 92 6.83 -11.93 -1.24
C VAL A 92 6.88 -10.41 -1.15
N LEU A 93 6.09 -9.74 -2.00
CA LEU A 93 5.90 -8.30 -1.97
C LEU A 93 4.45 -7.99 -1.65
N ALA A 94 4.21 -7.09 -0.70
CA ALA A 94 2.87 -6.60 -0.36
C ALA A 94 2.91 -5.07 -0.29
N VAL A 95 2.38 -4.38 -1.30
CA VAL A 95 2.39 -2.93 -1.38
C VAL A 95 0.99 -2.40 -1.16
N GLN A 96 0.78 -1.65 -0.06
CA GLN A 96 -0.51 -1.05 0.28
C GLN A 96 -1.63 -2.09 0.33
N SER A 97 -1.42 -3.20 1.04
CA SER A 97 -2.39 -4.29 1.11
C SER A 97 -2.68 -4.78 2.52
N ILE A 98 -1.69 -4.81 3.43
CA ILE A 98 -1.86 -5.34 4.79
C ILE A 98 -2.77 -4.47 5.67
N GLU A 99 -2.88 -3.18 5.43
CA GLU A 99 -3.79 -2.25 6.10
C GLU A 99 -5.26 -2.52 5.79
N HIS A 100 -5.54 -3.19 4.67
CA HIS A 100 -6.89 -3.50 4.20
C HIS A 100 -7.47 -4.80 4.76
N VAL A 101 -6.73 -5.51 5.61
CA VAL A 101 -7.22 -6.76 6.23
C VAL A 101 -7.42 -6.62 7.74
N PRO A 102 -8.48 -7.25 8.29
CA PRO A 102 -8.75 -7.19 9.73
C PRO A 102 -7.80 -8.04 10.58
N ASP A 103 -7.12 -9.02 9.97
CA ASP A 103 -6.21 -9.96 10.63
C ASP A 103 -4.88 -10.05 9.87
N PRO A 104 -3.97 -9.08 10.08
CA PRO A 104 -2.65 -9.06 9.42
C PRO A 104 -1.73 -10.20 9.88
N GLY A 105 -1.93 -10.72 11.10
CA GLY A 105 -1.16 -11.86 11.59
C GLY A 105 -1.39 -13.12 10.75
N ARG A 106 -2.61 -13.34 10.30
CA ARG A 106 -2.92 -14.46 9.40
C ARG A 106 -2.25 -14.28 8.03
N VAL A 107 -2.19 -13.05 7.52
CA VAL A 107 -1.45 -12.74 6.28
C VAL A 107 0.02 -13.10 6.44
N LEU A 108 0.67 -12.66 7.52
CA LEU A 108 2.09 -12.94 7.75
C LEU A 108 2.35 -14.44 7.96
N GLY A 109 1.42 -15.17 8.59
CA GLY A 109 1.50 -16.63 8.66
C GLY A 109 1.51 -17.28 7.29
N GLU A 110 0.66 -16.84 6.36
CA GLU A 110 0.65 -17.31 4.98
C GLU A 110 1.92 -16.90 4.22
N VAL A 111 2.39 -15.66 4.41
CA VAL A 111 3.66 -15.19 3.82
C VAL A 111 4.82 -16.09 4.23
N VAL A 112 4.99 -16.39 5.52
CA VAL A 112 6.03 -17.29 6.01
C VAL A 112 5.87 -18.70 5.44
N ARG A 113 4.63 -19.19 5.34
CA ARG A 113 4.35 -20.54 4.83
C ARG A 113 4.76 -20.69 3.35
N VAL A 114 4.49 -19.69 2.52
CA VAL A 114 4.74 -19.76 1.07
C VAL A 114 6.17 -19.37 0.70
N LEU A 115 6.91 -18.68 1.57
CA LEU A 115 8.33 -18.37 1.38
C LEU A 115 9.20 -19.60 1.49
N ARG A 116 10.24 -19.67 0.65
CA ARG A 116 11.34 -20.62 0.77
C ARG A 116 12.14 -20.35 2.05
N PRO A 117 12.87 -21.34 2.57
CA PRO A 117 13.91 -21.07 3.56
C PRO A 117 14.84 -19.95 3.07
N ALA A 118 15.14 -18.98 3.93
CA ALA A 118 15.87 -17.76 3.61
C ALA A 118 15.24 -16.87 2.53
N GLY A 119 13.94 -17.01 2.27
CA GLY A 119 13.18 -16.08 1.42
C GLY A 119 12.97 -14.74 2.11
N VAL A 120 12.66 -13.72 1.32
CA VAL A 120 12.50 -12.33 1.78
C VAL A 120 11.07 -11.85 1.54
N ALA A 121 10.44 -11.26 2.56
CA ALA A 121 9.21 -10.52 2.40
C ALA A 121 9.47 -9.02 2.50
N VAL A 122 8.87 -8.23 1.60
CA VAL A 122 8.86 -6.76 1.67
C VAL A 122 7.43 -6.29 1.77
N LEU A 123 7.12 -5.59 2.87
CA LEU A 123 5.79 -5.07 3.16
C LEU A 123 5.84 -3.55 3.13
N VAL A 124 4.95 -2.92 2.38
CA VAL A 124 4.80 -1.46 2.31
C VAL A 124 3.42 -1.08 2.77
N THR A 125 3.33 -0.18 3.74
CA THR A 125 2.05 0.30 4.28
C THR A 125 2.14 1.78 4.62
N PRO A 126 1.04 2.56 4.56
CA PRO A 126 1.06 3.96 4.94
C PRO A 126 1.52 4.14 6.39
N ASN A 127 2.35 5.15 6.61
CA ASN A 127 2.74 5.54 7.96
C ASN A 127 1.59 6.28 8.63
N ARG A 128 1.08 5.74 9.72
CA ARG A 128 0.00 6.31 10.52
C ARG A 128 0.27 7.76 10.94
N LEU A 129 1.54 8.10 11.22
CA LEU A 129 1.92 9.42 11.71
C LEU A 129 1.78 10.53 10.66
N THR A 130 1.86 10.16 9.37
CA THR A 130 1.82 11.11 8.24
C THR A 130 0.56 10.98 7.39
N PHE A 131 -0.03 9.79 7.33
CA PHE A 131 -1.20 9.51 6.49
C PHE A 131 -2.52 9.87 7.19
N GLY A 132 -2.66 9.43 8.43
CA GLY A 132 -3.89 9.53 9.17
C GLY A 132 -3.90 10.63 10.24
N ARG A 133 -4.73 10.39 11.23
CA ARG A 133 -4.74 11.13 12.49
C ARG A 133 -4.26 10.21 13.60
N PRO A 134 -3.52 10.71 14.58
CA PRO A 134 -2.97 9.86 15.65
C PRO A 134 -4.04 9.06 16.41
N ASP A 135 -5.26 9.57 16.47
CA ASP A 135 -6.38 9.02 17.25
C ASP A 135 -7.51 8.42 16.40
N GLU A 136 -7.37 8.40 15.06
CA GLU A 136 -8.46 7.95 14.19
C GLU A 136 -7.98 7.47 12.81
N ILE A 137 -8.43 6.28 12.41
CA ILE A 137 -8.35 5.81 11.03
C ILE A 137 -9.41 6.56 10.22
N VAL A 138 -8.97 7.41 9.30
CA VAL A 138 -9.84 8.25 8.47
C VAL A 138 -10.28 7.52 7.20
N ASP A 139 -9.37 6.75 6.60
CA ASP A 139 -9.68 5.98 5.40
C ASP A 139 -10.62 4.81 5.75
N PRO A 140 -11.83 4.75 5.17
CA PRO A 140 -12.80 3.70 5.50
C PRO A 140 -12.43 2.33 4.92
N TYR A 141 -11.41 2.23 4.09
CA TYR A 141 -10.88 0.97 3.57
C TYR A 141 -9.83 0.37 4.48
N HIS A 142 -9.15 1.16 5.33
CA HIS A 142 -8.17 0.66 6.29
C HIS A 142 -8.85 0.02 7.51
N TYR A 143 -8.33 -1.11 7.95
CA TYR A 143 -8.63 -1.73 9.23
C TYR A 143 -7.60 -1.33 10.29
N VAL A 144 -6.34 -1.22 9.85
CA VAL A 144 -5.20 -0.87 10.69
C VAL A 144 -4.35 0.14 9.94
N GLU A 145 -3.75 1.06 10.66
CA GLU A 145 -2.66 1.92 10.19
C GLU A 145 -1.50 1.78 11.17
N TYR A 146 -0.30 1.61 10.68
CA TYR A 146 0.87 1.28 11.48
C TYR A 146 1.76 2.50 11.68
N ASP A 147 2.30 2.65 12.88
CA ASP A 147 3.53 3.37 13.12
C ASP A 147 4.73 2.40 13.09
N THR A 148 5.94 2.95 13.18
CA THR A 148 7.19 2.19 13.12
C THR A 148 7.25 1.07 14.16
N ALA A 149 6.86 1.35 15.40
CA ALA A 149 6.90 0.36 16.49
C ALA A 149 5.88 -0.77 16.28
N GLN A 150 4.68 -0.42 15.82
CA GLN A 150 3.61 -1.38 15.57
C GLN A 150 3.94 -2.31 14.40
N LEU A 151 4.49 -1.77 13.29
CA LEU A 151 4.90 -2.59 12.14
C LEU A 151 6.06 -3.51 12.51
N LEU A 152 7.07 -2.98 13.21
CA LEU A 152 8.19 -3.77 13.72
C LEU A 152 7.71 -4.91 14.61
N ALA A 153 6.84 -4.62 15.59
CA ALA A 153 6.31 -5.63 16.50
C ALA A 153 5.50 -6.71 15.76
N LEU A 154 4.68 -6.32 14.79
CA LEU A 154 3.92 -7.26 13.98
C LEU A 154 4.86 -8.20 13.21
N CYS A 155 5.82 -7.66 12.47
CA CYS A 155 6.73 -8.46 11.63
C CYS A 155 7.66 -9.33 12.47
N SER A 156 8.20 -8.84 13.60
CA SER A 156 9.08 -9.59 14.49
C SER A 156 8.39 -10.78 15.17
N GLY A 157 7.05 -10.84 15.15
CA GLY A 157 6.30 -12.02 15.59
C GLY A 157 6.39 -13.22 14.63
N PHE A 158 6.86 -13.00 13.41
CA PHE A 158 6.88 -14.01 12.33
C PHE A 158 8.25 -14.22 11.71
N PHE A 159 9.12 -13.21 11.72
CA PHE A 159 10.42 -13.22 11.05
C PHE A 159 11.55 -13.01 12.05
N ALA A 160 12.69 -13.68 11.79
CA ALA A 160 13.86 -13.59 12.64
C ALA A 160 14.60 -12.25 12.52
N SER A 161 14.55 -11.64 11.32
CA SER A 161 15.14 -10.33 11.04
C SER A 161 14.11 -9.42 10.40
N VAL A 162 14.01 -8.19 10.90
CA VAL A 162 13.15 -7.14 10.35
C VAL A 162 13.93 -5.85 10.28
N GLU A 163 14.12 -5.33 9.07
CA GLU A 163 14.72 -4.04 8.80
C GLU A 163 13.65 -3.08 8.31
N LEU A 164 13.60 -1.87 8.88
CA LEU A 164 12.61 -0.85 8.50
C LEU A 164 13.26 0.26 7.68
N HIS A 165 12.58 0.64 6.61
CA HIS A 165 12.88 1.82 5.80
C HIS A 165 11.61 2.66 5.65
N GLY A 166 11.77 3.90 5.16
CA GLY A 166 10.67 4.80 4.84
C GLY A 166 10.73 5.25 3.40
N LEU A 167 9.57 5.39 2.77
CA LEU A 167 9.41 6.10 1.51
C LEU A 167 9.08 7.57 1.81
N PHE A 168 9.92 8.48 1.33
CA PHE A 168 9.81 9.92 1.54
C PHE A 168 9.45 10.63 0.24
N GLY A 169 8.60 11.65 0.33
CA GLY A 169 8.27 12.52 -0.79
C GLY A 169 9.12 13.77 -0.85
N SER A 170 9.29 14.34 -2.04
CA SER A 170 9.90 15.66 -2.23
C SER A 170 9.06 16.77 -1.59
N GLU A 171 9.67 17.92 -1.37
CA GLU A 171 8.99 19.10 -0.83
C GLU A 171 7.73 19.47 -1.64
N ARG A 172 7.83 19.48 -2.98
CA ARG A 172 6.68 19.79 -3.85
C ARG A 172 5.53 18.78 -3.71
N TYR A 173 5.86 17.48 -3.49
CA TYR A 173 4.86 16.47 -3.20
C TYR A 173 4.20 16.71 -1.84
N LEU A 174 4.98 16.99 -0.80
CA LEU A 174 4.49 17.25 0.55
C LEU A 174 3.62 18.52 0.62
N GLU A 175 3.95 19.58 -0.12
CA GLU A 175 3.12 20.78 -0.25
C GLU A 175 1.76 20.47 -0.87
N LEU A 176 1.75 19.65 -1.94
CA LEU A 176 0.53 19.25 -2.62
C LEU A 176 -0.38 18.45 -1.69
N VAL A 177 0.14 17.38 -1.07
CA VAL A 177 -0.61 16.50 -0.15
C VAL A 177 -1.03 17.25 1.12
N GLY A 178 -0.15 18.13 1.64
CA GLY A 178 -0.46 18.97 2.79
C GLY A 178 -1.65 19.91 2.54
N SER A 179 -1.84 20.35 1.31
CA SER A 179 -3.02 21.13 0.93
C SER A 179 -4.31 20.32 0.97
N GLU A 180 -4.27 19.07 0.53
CA GLU A 180 -5.40 18.13 0.59
C GLU A 180 -5.73 17.75 2.05
N SER A 181 -4.72 17.45 2.85
CA SER A 181 -4.87 17.11 4.27
C SER A 181 -5.53 18.25 5.05
N ARG A 182 -5.14 19.52 4.80
CA ARG A 182 -5.78 20.69 5.43
C ARG A 182 -7.26 20.83 5.07
N ARG A 183 -7.64 20.53 3.82
CA ARG A 183 -9.04 20.53 3.37
C ARG A 183 -9.84 19.44 4.08
N LEU A 184 -9.29 18.23 4.17
CA LEU A 184 -9.89 17.12 4.89
C LEU A 184 -10.07 17.46 6.38
N ASP A 185 -9.06 18.01 7.01
CA ASP A 185 -9.12 18.45 8.40
C ASP A 185 -10.22 19.50 8.64
N ALA A 186 -10.37 20.45 7.73
CA ALA A 186 -11.43 21.45 7.82
C ALA A 186 -12.83 20.83 7.75
N LEU A 187 -13.01 19.77 6.94
CA LEU A 187 -14.25 19.01 6.88
C LEU A 187 -14.49 18.19 8.17
N LEU A 188 -13.46 17.52 8.66
CA LEU A 188 -13.55 16.68 9.87
C LEU A 188 -13.80 17.52 11.14
N ARG A 189 -13.35 18.78 11.20
CA ARG A 189 -13.66 19.72 12.29
C ARG A 189 -15.15 20.07 12.40
N ARG A 190 -15.93 19.86 11.32
CA ARG A 190 -17.38 20.07 11.32
C ARG A 190 -18.17 18.93 11.97
N ASP A 191 -17.50 17.82 12.30
CA ASP A 191 -18.06 16.67 12.98
C ASP A 191 -17.33 16.39 14.33
N PRO A 192 -17.43 17.31 15.32
CA PRO A 192 -16.72 17.20 16.60
C PRO A 192 -17.19 16.01 17.41
N LEU A 193 -18.43 15.59 17.25
CA LEU A 193 -19.01 14.42 17.91
C LEU A 193 -18.73 13.11 17.19
N ARG A 194 -17.99 13.17 16.07
CA ARG A 194 -17.61 11.99 15.25
C ARG A 194 -18.82 11.13 14.84
N ILE A 195 -19.98 11.79 14.57
CA ILE A 195 -21.23 11.13 14.19
C ILE A 195 -21.05 10.24 12.96
N ARG A 196 -20.10 10.60 12.06
CA ARG A 196 -19.70 9.77 10.90
C ARG A 196 -19.31 8.34 11.28
N ARG A 197 -18.85 8.09 12.52
CA ARG A 197 -18.50 6.74 12.99
C ARG A 197 -19.72 5.83 13.16
N ALA A 198 -20.90 6.40 13.39
CA ALA A 198 -22.15 5.66 13.45
C ALA A 198 -22.68 5.27 12.06
N VAL A 199 -22.14 5.88 10.99
CA VAL A 199 -22.49 5.53 9.62
C VAL A 199 -21.87 4.16 9.26
N PRO A 200 -22.65 3.20 8.71
CA PRO A 200 -22.14 1.90 8.29
C PRO A 200 -20.94 2.02 7.35
N ARG A 201 -19.93 1.13 7.51
CA ARG A 201 -18.67 1.20 6.77
C ARG A 201 -18.87 1.32 5.25
N ARG A 202 -19.78 0.52 4.65
CA ARG A 202 -20.07 0.58 3.20
C ARG A 202 -20.58 1.95 2.76
N ALA A 203 -21.39 2.61 3.56
CA ALA A 203 -21.88 3.95 3.26
C ALA A 203 -20.74 4.99 3.38
N ARG A 204 -19.83 4.84 4.35
CA ARG A 204 -18.64 5.67 4.46
C ARG A 204 -17.70 5.49 3.27
N GLN A 205 -17.49 4.26 2.82
CA GLN A 205 -16.70 3.95 1.62
C GLN A 205 -17.29 4.64 0.40
N TRP A 206 -18.59 4.51 0.17
CA TRP A 206 -19.26 5.17 -0.95
C TRP A 206 -19.14 6.71 -0.90
N LEU A 207 -19.33 7.32 0.27
CA LEU A 207 -19.17 8.77 0.44
C LEU A 207 -17.72 9.21 0.19
N TYR A 208 -16.77 8.45 0.66
CA TYR A 208 -15.34 8.69 0.48
C TYR A 208 -14.96 8.64 -1.01
N ASP A 209 -15.40 7.61 -1.73
CA ASP A 209 -15.15 7.47 -3.17
C ASP A 209 -15.77 8.64 -3.97
N GLN A 210 -16.98 9.07 -3.60
CA GLN A 210 -17.60 10.25 -4.22
C GLN A 210 -16.80 11.53 -3.95
N ALA A 211 -16.32 11.70 -2.73
CA ALA A 211 -15.50 12.85 -2.34
C ALA A 211 -14.16 12.86 -3.09
N LEU A 212 -13.48 11.71 -3.16
CA LEU A 212 -12.21 11.55 -3.90
C LEU A 212 -12.41 11.81 -5.39
N THR A 213 -13.44 11.23 -6.00
CA THR A 213 -13.73 11.42 -7.43
C THR A 213 -13.92 12.89 -7.76
N ARG A 214 -14.66 13.63 -6.91
CA ARG A 214 -14.87 15.07 -7.10
C ARG A 214 -13.61 15.90 -6.87
N ALA A 215 -12.84 15.57 -5.82
CA ALA A 215 -11.60 16.27 -5.50
C ALA A 215 -10.53 16.12 -6.59
N ARG A 216 -10.50 14.95 -7.23
CA ARG A 216 -9.53 14.57 -8.27
C ARG A 216 -10.02 14.86 -9.70
N ALA A 217 -11.25 15.32 -9.87
CA ALA A 217 -11.79 15.70 -11.17
C ALA A 217 -11.19 17.00 -11.72
N SER A 218 -10.57 17.84 -10.88
CA SER A 218 -9.87 19.04 -11.32
C SER A 218 -8.41 18.70 -11.59
N GLU A 219 -7.95 18.88 -12.84
CA GLU A 219 -6.55 18.76 -13.20
C GLU A 219 -5.74 19.87 -12.50
N ASP A 220 -5.00 19.52 -11.45
CA ASP A 220 -3.99 20.41 -10.87
C ASP A 220 -2.66 20.21 -11.63
N PRO A 221 -2.13 21.25 -12.31
CA PRO A 221 -0.86 21.13 -13.03
C PRO A 221 0.30 20.67 -12.13
N ARG A 222 0.26 21.00 -10.84
CA ARG A 222 1.26 20.56 -9.87
C ARG A 222 1.18 19.03 -9.64
N ALA A 223 -0.03 18.49 -9.62
CA ALA A 223 -0.23 17.05 -9.52
C ALA A 223 0.28 16.31 -10.76
N ALA A 224 0.07 16.87 -11.95
CA ALA A 224 0.59 16.31 -13.20
C ALA A 224 2.13 16.32 -13.27
N ALA A 225 2.78 17.25 -12.58
CA ALA A 225 4.24 17.39 -12.56
C ALA A 225 4.95 16.43 -11.58
N ILE A 226 4.21 15.74 -10.70
CA ILE A 226 4.80 14.74 -9.80
C ILE A 226 5.27 13.53 -10.61
N ALA A 227 6.48 13.08 -10.35
CA ALA A 227 7.11 11.93 -10.99
C ALA A 227 7.67 10.97 -9.92
N ARG A 228 8.09 9.78 -10.32
CA ARG A 228 8.66 8.78 -9.39
C ARG A 228 9.96 9.25 -8.71
N GLU A 229 10.71 10.15 -9.36
CA GLU A 229 11.92 10.78 -8.84
C GLU A 229 11.67 11.69 -7.64
N ASP A 230 10.39 12.04 -7.40
CA ASP A 230 9.97 12.76 -6.19
C ASP A 230 9.98 11.90 -4.93
N PHE A 231 10.23 10.60 -5.06
CA PHE A 231 10.20 9.66 -3.96
C PHE A 231 11.56 9.00 -3.75
N LYS A 232 11.95 8.86 -2.48
CA LYS A 232 13.23 8.24 -2.09
C LYS A 232 13.03 7.34 -0.88
N VAL A 233 13.83 6.27 -0.79
CA VAL A 233 13.86 5.39 0.38
C VAL A 233 15.05 5.74 1.26
N ASN A 234 14.82 5.77 2.58
CA ASN A 234 15.84 5.98 3.61
C ASN A 234 15.51 5.15 4.85
N GLY A 235 16.52 4.78 5.64
CA GLY A 235 16.39 4.08 6.92
C GLY A 235 16.21 5.01 8.13
N ASP A 236 16.44 6.31 7.98
CA ASP A 236 16.37 7.30 9.07
C ASP A 236 15.11 8.17 8.97
N GLY A 237 14.68 8.75 10.10
CA GLY A 237 13.55 9.70 10.13
C GLY A 237 12.20 9.09 9.84
N LEU A 238 11.99 7.81 10.17
CA LEU A 238 10.81 7.03 9.81
C LEU A 238 9.50 7.62 10.34
N GLU A 239 9.54 8.46 11.36
CA GLU A 239 8.36 9.17 11.89
C GLU A 239 7.75 10.16 10.88
N THR A 240 8.53 10.60 9.89
CA THR A 240 8.11 11.58 8.86
C THR A 240 7.93 10.98 7.46
N CYS A 241 8.22 9.67 7.28
CA CYS A 241 8.04 9.02 5.99
C CYS A 241 6.56 8.89 5.61
N LEU A 242 6.29 8.79 4.32
CA LEU A 242 4.94 8.58 3.77
C LEU A 242 4.47 7.14 3.95
N ASP A 243 5.36 6.20 3.62
CA ASP A 243 5.14 4.76 3.79
C ASP A 243 6.26 4.16 4.60
N LEU A 244 5.90 3.20 5.44
CA LEU A 244 6.83 2.30 6.10
C LEU A 244 7.08 1.09 5.18
N ILE A 245 8.33 0.66 5.10
CA ILE A 245 8.78 -0.49 4.34
C ILE A 245 9.47 -1.45 5.32
N ALA A 246 8.91 -2.64 5.50
CA ALA A 246 9.52 -3.68 6.30
C ALA A 246 10.14 -4.74 5.38
N VAL A 247 11.44 -4.98 5.53
CA VAL A 247 12.19 -6.07 4.90
C VAL A 247 12.38 -7.16 5.94
N CYS A 248 11.82 -8.33 5.68
CA CYS A 248 11.67 -9.42 6.64
C CYS A 248 12.34 -10.70 6.12
N SER A 249 13.14 -11.38 6.96
CA SER A 249 13.80 -12.66 6.63
C SER A 249 13.92 -13.58 7.84
#